data_e78d4a8d8718f77e919c878a97267c5d
#
_entry.id   e78d4a8d8718f77e919c878a97267c5d
#
_cell.length_a   1.000
_cell.length_b   1.000
_cell.length_c   1.000
_cell.angle_alpha   90.00
_cell.angle_beta   90.00
_cell.angle_gamma   90.00
#
_symmetry.space_group_name_H-M   'P 1'
#
loop_
_entity.id
_entity.type
_entity.pdbx_description
1 polymer ?
#
loop_
_entity_poly.entity_id
_entity_poly.type
_entity_poly.pdbx_seq_one_letter_code
_entity_poly.pdbx_strand_id
1 'polypeptide(L)'
;MYQTIIIGGGPSGSMAAVAASEVSDNVLLIEKKKGLGRKLKISGGGRCNVTNRLPYAEIIKNIPGNGKFLYSPFSVFDNESIIEFFESRGVKLKEEDHGRMFPVSNKAQDVVNTLIKQINENKVNVMEETPVTEIFHDNGIFYVTTQKGEFQSKSLIIATGGTSVPQTGSTGDGYQFAESLGHSITELFPTEVPITSSDAFIKSKRLKGLSLKDVELSVLKKNGKKRISHQMDMIFTHFGVSGPAALRCSQFVYKEQKNQKKQDIAMQLDVFPDLNHDQLSQKINSLLKAEPDKYIKNSLHGLIEERYLLFMLEQSLSLIHI
;
A
#
# COMPACT_ATOMS: atom_id res chain seq x y z
N MET A 1 29.69 -22.46 -7.55
CA MET A 1 28.83 -22.35 -6.36
C MET A 1 28.90 -20.91 -5.86
N TYR A 2 27.74 -20.24 -5.67
CA TYR A 2 27.66 -18.87 -5.15
C TYR A 2 27.71 -18.84 -3.62
N GLN A 3 28.12 -17.71 -3.04
CA GLN A 3 27.93 -17.47 -1.61
C GLN A 3 26.46 -17.19 -1.31
N THR A 4 25.84 -16.34 -2.15
CA THR A 4 24.41 -15.97 -2.00
C THR A 4 23.73 -15.95 -3.36
N ILE A 5 22.57 -16.58 -3.46
CA ILE A 5 21.63 -16.40 -4.57
C ILE A 5 20.43 -15.62 -4.07
N ILE A 6 19.98 -14.63 -4.86
CA ILE A 6 18.81 -13.81 -4.59
C ILE A 6 17.81 -14.02 -5.73
N ILE A 7 16.56 -14.37 -5.40
CA ILE A 7 15.49 -14.58 -6.38
C ILE A 7 14.54 -13.39 -6.34
N GLY A 8 14.48 -12.63 -7.44
CA GLY A 8 13.62 -11.46 -7.63
C GLY A 8 14.38 -10.15 -7.62
N GLY A 9 14.35 -9.43 -8.74
CA GLY A 9 15.02 -8.15 -8.98
C GLY A 9 14.15 -6.93 -8.63
N GLY A 10 13.22 -7.08 -7.69
CA GLY A 10 12.45 -5.98 -7.10
C GLY A 10 13.28 -5.15 -6.11
N PRO A 11 12.70 -4.14 -5.44
CA PRO A 11 13.44 -3.28 -4.50
C PRO A 11 14.13 -4.08 -3.39
N SER A 12 13.44 -5.05 -2.80
CA SER A 12 13.99 -5.89 -1.72
C SER A 12 15.17 -6.74 -2.21
N GLY A 13 15.03 -7.39 -3.38
CA GLY A 13 16.12 -8.21 -3.92
C GLY A 13 17.29 -7.37 -4.42
N SER A 14 17.06 -6.20 -4.97
CA SER A 14 18.12 -5.28 -5.36
C SER A 14 18.91 -4.77 -4.15
N MET A 15 18.24 -4.39 -3.06
CA MET A 15 18.92 -4.02 -1.82
C MET A 15 19.63 -5.21 -1.17
N ALA A 16 19.04 -6.41 -1.19
CA ALA A 16 19.69 -7.62 -0.72
C ALA A 16 20.96 -7.94 -1.51
N ALA A 17 20.95 -7.72 -2.84
CA ALA A 17 22.11 -7.90 -3.68
C ALA A 17 23.24 -6.91 -3.36
N VAL A 18 22.89 -5.65 -3.14
CA VAL A 18 23.85 -4.63 -2.68
C VAL A 18 24.47 -5.03 -1.35
N ALA A 19 23.64 -5.34 -0.33
CA ALA A 19 24.14 -5.71 0.99
C ALA A 19 24.98 -7.01 0.97
N ALA A 20 24.55 -8.04 0.25
CA ALA A 20 25.30 -9.29 0.14
C ALA A 20 26.67 -9.08 -0.56
N SER A 21 26.74 -8.17 -1.53
CA SER A 21 27.96 -7.87 -2.25
C SER A 21 28.99 -7.04 -1.46
N GLU A 22 28.59 -6.41 -0.36
CA GLU A 22 29.53 -5.75 0.56
C GLU A 22 30.37 -6.75 1.37
N VAL A 23 29.90 -7.99 1.49
CA VAL A 23 30.58 -9.04 2.27
C VAL A 23 31.08 -10.21 1.41
N SER A 24 30.74 -10.26 0.12
CA SER A 24 31.17 -11.33 -0.80
C SER A 24 31.07 -10.89 -2.25
N ASP A 25 32.11 -11.17 -3.03
CA ASP A 25 32.14 -10.94 -4.50
C ASP A 25 31.35 -11.99 -5.30
N ASN A 26 30.79 -13.00 -4.64
CA ASN A 26 30.17 -14.15 -5.30
C ASN A 26 28.66 -14.19 -5.05
N VAL A 27 27.97 -13.19 -5.58
CA VAL A 27 26.51 -12.97 -5.44
C VAL A 27 25.85 -13.09 -6.80
N LEU A 28 24.72 -13.83 -6.86
CA LEU A 28 23.87 -13.97 -8.04
C LEU A 28 22.47 -13.42 -7.75
N LEU A 29 21.99 -12.49 -8.57
CA LEU A 29 20.63 -12.00 -8.59
C LEU A 29 19.89 -12.55 -9.82
N ILE A 30 18.81 -13.29 -9.60
CA ILE A 30 17.99 -13.90 -10.66
C ILE A 30 16.66 -13.16 -10.75
N GLU A 31 16.32 -12.64 -11.93
CA GLU A 31 15.04 -11.97 -12.22
C GLU A 31 14.34 -12.68 -13.38
N LYS A 32 13.06 -13.02 -13.21
CA LYS A 32 12.30 -13.76 -14.23
C LYS A 32 11.90 -12.91 -15.46
N LYS A 33 11.82 -11.61 -15.30
CA LYS A 33 11.46 -10.68 -16.38
C LYS A 33 12.67 -9.88 -16.83
N LYS A 34 12.56 -9.20 -17.97
CA LYS A 34 13.54 -8.24 -18.44
C LYS A 34 13.45 -6.95 -17.62
N GLY A 35 14.56 -6.50 -17.06
CA GLY A 35 14.71 -5.25 -16.31
C GLY A 35 14.35 -5.36 -14.83
N LEU A 36 15.25 -4.90 -13.98
CA LEU A 36 15.03 -4.82 -12.53
C LEU A 36 14.05 -3.70 -12.16
N GLY A 37 13.44 -3.81 -10.99
CA GLY A 37 12.62 -2.75 -10.38
C GLY A 37 11.30 -2.46 -11.10
N ARG A 38 10.72 -3.37 -11.86
CA ARG A 38 9.52 -3.15 -12.69
C ARG A 38 8.34 -2.57 -11.91
N LYS A 39 7.99 -3.15 -10.75
CA LYS A 39 6.92 -2.63 -9.90
C LYS A 39 7.31 -1.28 -9.26
N LEU A 40 8.57 -1.11 -8.90
CA LEU A 40 9.08 0.12 -8.32
C LEU A 40 8.87 1.32 -9.27
N LYS A 41 9.10 1.13 -10.59
CA LYS A 41 8.89 2.16 -11.62
C LYS A 41 7.48 2.73 -11.66
N ILE A 42 6.47 1.96 -11.30
CA ILE A 42 5.06 2.38 -11.32
C ILE A 42 4.52 2.73 -9.92
N SER A 43 5.30 2.51 -8.87
CA SER A 43 4.89 2.82 -7.50
C SER A 43 4.72 4.32 -7.27
N GLY A 44 3.82 4.70 -6.35
CA GLY A 44 3.54 6.11 -6.05
C GLY A 44 3.11 6.93 -7.28
N GLY A 45 2.41 6.32 -8.24
CA GLY A 45 2.03 6.98 -9.50
C GLY A 45 3.21 7.28 -10.42
N GLY A 46 4.27 6.46 -10.39
CA GLY A 46 5.51 6.66 -11.16
C GLY A 46 6.53 7.56 -10.49
N ARG A 47 6.24 8.05 -9.26
CA ARG A 47 7.14 8.92 -8.49
C ARG A 47 8.01 8.17 -7.49
N CYS A 48 7.60 6.98 -7.06
CA CYS A 48 8.18 6.15 -6.00
C CYS A 48 8.13 6.79 -4.60
N ASN A 49 7.21 6.36 -3.77
CA ASN A 49 7.30 6.60 -2.32
C ASN A 49 8.42 5.68 -1.77
N VAL A 50 9.60 6.24 -1.53
CA VAL A 50 10.82 5.49 -1.16
C VAL A 50 10.72 4.93 0.25
N THR A 51 10.33 5.78 1.20
CA THR A 51 10.19 5.45 2.62
C THR A 51 9.30 6.48 3.32
N ASN A 52 9.26 6.43 4.64
CA ASN A 52 8.57 7.41 5.48
C ASN A 52 9.54 7.95 6.56
N ARG A 53 9.51 9.26 6.81
CA ARG A 53 10.41 9.92 7.76
C ARG A 53 9.92 9.90 9.21
N LEU A 54 8.77 9.32 9.49
CA LEU A 54 8.34 9.13 10.88
C LEU A 54 9.37 8.29 11.65
N PRO A 55 9.53 8.50 12.96
CA PRO A 55 10.33 7.60 13.78
C PRO A 55 9.95 6.14 13.54
N TYR A 56 10.92 5.25 13.42
CA TYR A 56 10.63 3.85 13.05
C TYR A 56 9.67 3.15 14.04
N ALA A 57 9.65 3.56 15.30
CA ALA A 57 8.68 3.05 16.27
C ALA A 57 7.24 3.42 15.90
N GLU A 58 7.01 4.60 15.33
CA GLU A 58 5.69 5.00 14.80
C GLU A 58 5.36 4.26 13.51
N ILE A 59 6.34 4.06 12.63
CA ILE A 59 6.16 3.22 11.42
C ILE A 59 5.67 1.83 11.83
N ILE A 60 6.34 1.19 12.81
CA ILE A 60 5.98 -0.14 13.31
C ILE A 60 4.54 -0.19 13.86
N LYS A 61 4.10 0.84 14.59
CA LYS A 61 2.72 0.93 15.10
C LYS A 61 1.67 0.99 13.97
N ASN A 62 2.03 1.61 12.86
CA ASN A 62 1.15 1.74 11.70
C ASN A 62 1.13 0.50 10.79
N ILE A 63 1.94 -0.53 11.07
CA ILE A 63 1.93 -1.78 10.33
C ILE A 63 0.89 -2.72 10.95
N PRO A 64 -0.21 -3.03 10.26
CA PRO A 64 -1.22 -3.93 10.79
C PRO A 64 -0.70 -5.38 10.84
N GLY A 65 -0.90 -6.03 11.97
CA GLY A 65 -0.45 -7.40 12.19
C GLY A 65 0.86 -7.48 12.97
N ASN A 66 1.90 -8.10 12.41
CA ASN A 66 3.16 -8.36 13.11
C ASN A 66 4.22 -7.26 12.86
N GLY A 67 3.86 -5.99 13.03
CA GLY A 67 4.81 -4.86 12.87
C GLY A 67 6.04 -4.98 13.77
N LYS A 68 5.90 -5.59 14.94
CA LYS A 68 7.01 -5.78 15.88
C LYS A 68 8.17 -6.62 15.31
N PHE A 69 7.93 -7.44 14.29
CA PHE A 69 8.97 -8.17 13.58
C PHE A 69 10.05 -7.24 12.99
N LEU A 70 9.71 -6.00 12.67
CA LEU A 70 10.63 -5.05 12.05
C LEU A 70 11.58 -4.35 13.04
N TYR A 71 11.46 -4.52 14.35
CA TYR A 71 12.41 -3.92 15.28
C TYR A 71 13.86 -4.34 15.00
N SER A 72 14.09 -5.64 14.74
CA SER A 72 15.44 -6.14 14.45
C SER A 72 15.97 -5.62 13.09
N PRO A 73 15.26 -5.71 11.96
CA PRO A 73 15.71 -5.10 10.72
C PRO A 73 15.98 -3.59 10.85
N PHE A 74 15.10 -2.85 11.48
CA PHE A 74 15.26 -1.40 11.65
C PHE A 74 16.40 -0.99 12.60
N SER A 75 16.83 -1.86 13.50
CA SER A 75 18.04 -1.58 14.29
C SER A 75 19.34 -1.66 13.49
N VAL A 76 19.28 -2.26 12.28
CA VAL A 76 20.44 -2.40 11.38
C VAL A 76 20.35 -1.42 10.21
N PHE A 77 19.16 -1.30 9.62
CA PHE A 77 18.94 -0.47 8.44
C PHE A 77 17.50 0.08 8.48
N ASP A 78 17.34 1.28 8.98
CA ASP A 78 16.06 1.94 9.19
C ASP A 78 15.65 2.86 8.04
N ASN A 79 14.60 3.62 8.23
CA ASN A 79 14.09 4.56 7.24
C ASN A 79 15.04 5.75 6.98
N GLU A 80 15.79 6.21 7.97
CA GLU A 80 16.81 7.26 7.76
C GLU A 80 18.02 6.69 6.99
N SER A 81 18.42 5.45 7.29
CA SER A 81 19.45 4.75 6.51
C SER A 81 19.06 4.59 5.04
N ILE A 82 17.76 4.36 4.76
CA ILE A 82 17.26 4.32 3.36
C ILE A 82 17.39 5.70 2.71
N ILE A 83 17.04 6.77 3.41
CA ILE A 83 17.18 8.16 2.91
C ILE A 83 18.65 8.44 2.59
N GLU A 84 19.56 8.20 3.54
CA GLU A 84 20.99 8.39 3.36
C GLU A 84 21.55 7.57 2.19
N PHE A 85 21.10 6.32 2.04
CA PHE A 85 21.52 5.46 0.93
C PHE A 85 21.26 6.10 -0.42
N PHE A 86 20.07 6.68 -0.64
CA PHE A 86 19.76 7.31 -1.92
C PHE A 86 20.38 8.70 -2.06
N GLU A 87 20.38 9.53 -1.03
CA GLU A 87 20.91 10.90 -1.08
C GLU A 87 22.43 10.91 -1.27
N SER A 88 23.17 10.04 -0.60
CA SER A 88 24.62 9.88 -0.80
C SER A 88 24.98 9.42 -2.21
N ARG A 89 24.01 8.83 -2.93
CA ARG A 89 24.18 8.37 -4.34
C ARG A 89 23.54 9.33 -5.37
N GLY A 90 23.21 10.55 -4.93
CA GLY A 90 22.77 11.65 -5.79
C GLY A 90 21.27 11.72 -6.06
N VAL A 91 20.44 10.87 -5.44
CA VAL A 91 18.98 10.98 -5.51
C VAL A 91 18.47 11.77 -4.32
N LYS A 92 18.31 13.09 -4.50
CA LYS A 92 17.72 13.95 -3.47
C LYS A 92 16.26 13.58 -3.22
N LEU A 93 15.89 13.47 -1.94
CA LEU A 93 14.54 13.17 -1.51
C LEU A 93 13.86 14.40 -0.91
N LYS A 94 12.55 14.47 -1.01
CA LYS A 94 11.68 15.47 -0.35
C LYS A 94 10.62 14.77 0.47
N GLU A 95 10.28 15.37 1.58
CA GLU A 95 9.15 14.94 2.40
C GLU A 95 7.86 15.57 1.89
N GLU A 96 6.81 14.78 1.80
CA GLU A 96 5.44 15.21 1.53
C GLU A 96 4.56 14.85 2.75
N ASP A 97 3.26 15.10 2.66
CA ASP A 97 2.28 14.84 3.71
C ASP A 97 2.46 13.45 4.38
N HIS A 98 2.21 13.39 5.67
CA HIS A 98 2.33 12.18 6.49
C HIS A 98 3.74 11.54 6.50
N GLY A 99 4.79 12.32 6.29
CA GLY A 99 6.18 11.85 6.32
C GLY A 99 6.60 11.03 5.11
N ARG A 100 5.84 11.03 4.01
CA ARG A 100 6.17 10.28 2.80
C ARG A 100 7.36 10.88 2.07
N MET A 101 8.32 10.03 1.71
CA MET A 101 9.55 10.47 1.05
C MET A 101 9.53 10.15 -0.44
N PHE A 102 9.68 11.17 -1.27
CA PHE A 102 9.70 11.04 -2.73
C PHE A 102 10.99 11.64 -3.31
N PRO A 103 11.48 11.12 -4.47
CA PRO A 103 12.52 11.82 -5.21
C PRO A 103 12.09 13.25 -5.57
N VAL A 104 12.97 14.23 -5.41
CA VAL A 104 12.73 15.62 -5.84
C VAL A 104 12.36 15.69 -7.32
N SER A 105 12.96 14.82 -8.14
CA SER A 105 12.66 14.68 -9.57
C SER A 105 11.24 14.18 -9.89
N ASN A 106 10.53 13.61 -8.90
CA ASN A 106 9.27 12.89 -9.08
C ASN A 106 9.33 11.72 -10.09
N LYS A 107 10.50 11.09 -10.25
CA LYS A 107 10.73 9.98 -11.18
C LYS A 107 11.20 8.75 -10.44
N ALA A 108 10.34 7.72 -10.38
CA ALA A 108 10.69 6.40 -9.84
C ALA A 108 11.90 5.77 -10.54
N GLN A 109 12.14 6.14 -11.81
CA GLN A 109 13.27 5.65 -12.59
C GLN A 109 14.62 5.99 -11.96
N ASP A 110 14.75 7.15 -11.31
CA ASP A 110 16.01 7.57 -10.68
C ASP A 110 16.38 6.65 -9.51
N VAL A 111 15.37 6.24 -8.72
CA VAL A 111 15.54 5.26 -7.64
C VAL A 111 15.98 3.91 -8.20
N VAL A 112 15.33 3.44 -9.27
CA VAL A 112 15.68 2.18 -9.93
C VAL A 112 17.09 2.23 -10.51
N ASN A 113 17.43 3.31 -11.20
CA ASN A 113 18.76 3.48 -11.79
C ASN A 113 19.87 3.47 -10.74
N THR A 114 19.64 4.06 -9.57
CA THR A 114 20.60 4.05 -8.46
C THR A 114 20.84 2.64 -7.94
N LEU A 115 19.79 1.83 -7.78
CA LEU A 115 19.95 0.44 -7.39
C LEU A 115 20.72 -0.38 -8.43
N ILE A 116 20.37 -0.23 -9.72
CA ILE A 116 21.07 -0.92 -10.82
C ILE A 116 22.54 -0.50 -10.89
N LYS A 117 22.81 0.80 -10.77
CA LYS A 117 24.17 1.32 -10.75
C LYS A 117 24.98 0.68 -9.63
N GLN A 118 24.45 0.62 -8.42
CA GLN A 118 25.14 0.05 -7.27
C GLN A 118 25.38 -1.46 -7.44
N ILE A 119 24.40 -2.21 -7.96
CA ILE A 119 24.55 -3.62 -8.30
C ILE A 119 25.69 -3.84 -9.28
N ASN A 120 25.81 -2.99 -10.31
CA ASN A 120 26.86 -3.08 -11.32
C ASN A 120 28.23 -2.71 -10.76
N GLU A 121 28.33 -1.63 -9.97
CA GLU A 121 29.56 -1.19 -9.31
C GLU A 121 30.10 -2.26 -8.36
N ASN A 122 29.22 -2.95 -7.65
CA ASN A 122 29.56 -4.05 -6.75
C ASN A 122 29.78 -5.38 -7.52
N LYS A 123 29.72 -5.39 -8.85
CA LYS A 123 29.94 -6.55 -9.72
C LYS A 123 29.06 -7.78 -9.40
N VAL A 124 27.83 -7.54 -8.95
CA VAL A 124 26.85 -8.62 -8.74
C VAL A 124 26.53 -9.28 -10.08
N ASN A 125 26.54 -10.62 -10.12
CA ASN A 125 26.08 -11.36 -11.28
C ASN A 125 24.54 -11.22 -11.39
N VAL A 126 24.04 -10.73 -12.53
CA VAL A 126 22.59 -10.56 -12.75
C VAL A 126 22.14 -11.43 -13.92
N MET A 127 21.11 -12.24 -13.69
CA MET A 127 20.45 -13.04 -14.72
C MET A 127 19.00 -12.59 -14.86
N GLU A 128 18.72 -11.83 -15.89
CA GLU A 128 17.36 -11.46 -16.29
C GLU A 128 16.74 -12.50 -17.22
N GLU A 129 15.40 -12.42 -17.40
CA GLU A 129 14.63 -13.36 -18.22
C GLU A 129 14.90 -14.81 -17.85
N THR A 130 15.02 -15.05 -16.53
CA THR A 130 15.41 -16.34 -15.98
C THR A 130 14.46 -16.73 -14.85
N PRO A 131 13.29 -17.29 -15.17
CA PRO A 131 12.38 -17.79 -14.16
C PRO A 131 13.00 -18.97 -13.41
N VAL A 132 12.97 -18.89 -12.09
CA VAL A 132 13.28 -20.04 -11.23
C VAL A 132 12.06 -20.96 -11.23
N THR A 133 12.28 -22.24 -11.42
CA THR A 133 11.22 -23.26 -11.48
C THR A 133 11.15 -24.09 -10.22
N GLU A 134 12.27 -24.34 -9.58
CA GLU A 134 12.36 -25.18 -8.39
C GLU A 134 13.51 -24.73 -7.50
N ILE A 135 13.35 -24.92 -6.20
CA ILE A 135 14.42 -24.79 -5.21
C ILE A 135 14.36 -25.95 -4.23
N PHE A 136 15.50 -26.40 -3.78
CA PHE A 136 15.60 -27.36 -2.66
C PHE A 136 16.88 -27.09 -1.86
N HIS A 137 16.96 -27.68 -0.67
CA HIS A 137 18.09 -27.52 0.22
C HIS A 137 18.57 -28.93 0.64
N ASP A 138 19.83 -29.18 0.47
CA ASP A 138 20.46 -30.44 0.89
C ASP A 138 21.89 -30.19 1.40
N ASN A 139 22.25 -30.82 2.49
CA ASN A 139 23.59 -30.78 3.09
C ASN A 139 24.19 -29.36 3.23
N GLY A 140 23.35 -28.36 3.59
CA GLY A 140 23.79 -26.99 3.78
C GLY A 140 23.92 -26.16 2.49
N ILE A 141 23.53 -26.72 1.35
CA ILE A 141 23.58 -26.10 0.03
C ILE A 141 22.16 -25.92 -0.50
N PHE A 142 21.88 -24.73 -1.03
CA PHE A 142 20.67 -24.44 -1.78
C PHE A 142 20.89 -24.67 -3.26
N TYR A 143 19.96 -25.35 -3.88
CA TYR A 143 19.91 -25.63 -5.31
C TYR A 143 18.75 -24.84 -5.93
N VAL A 144 19.06 -24.13 -6.99
CA VAL A 144 18.09 -23.24 -7.68
C VAL A 144 18.04 -23.64 -9.14
N THR A 145 16.94 -24.23 -9.58
CA THR A 145 16.73 -24.70 -10.94
C THR A 145 16.08 -23.64 -11.80
N THR A 146 16.60 -23.44 -12.99
CA THR A 146 16.09 -22.52 -13.99
C THR A 146 16.15 -23.16 -15.38
N GLN A 147 15.56 -22.52 -16.38
CA GLN A 147 15.71 -22.94 -17.78
C GLN A 147 17.17 -22.84 -18.31
N LYS A 148 18.02 -22.04 -17.64
CA LYS A 148 19.43 -21.84 -18.03
C LYS A 148 20.40 -22.77 -17.28
N GLY A 149 19.86 -23.66 -16.44
CA GLY A 149 20.63 -24.62 -15.66
C GLY A 149 20.33 -24.52 -14.16
N GLU A 150 21.06 -25.32 -13.39
CA GLU A 150 21.03 -25.36 -11.94
C GLU A 150 22.16 -24.53 -11.34
N PHE A 151 21.85 -23.76 -10.33
CA PHE A 151 22.80 -22.94 -9.58
C PHE A 151 22.80 -23.35 -8.12
N GLN A 152 23.97 -23.27 -7.49
CA GLN A 152 24.15 -23.66 -6.09
C GLN A 152 24.67 -22.52 -5.25
N SER A 153 24.18 -22.40 -4.01
CA SER A 153 24.66 -21.40 -3.06
C SER A 153 24.63 -21.87 -1.61
N LYS A 154 25.42 -21.21 -0.76
CA LYS A 154 25.36 -21.40 0.69
C LYS A 154 24.18 -20.68 1.35
N SER A 155 23.74 -19.58 0.76
CA SER A 155 22.63 -18.77 1.25
C SER A 155 21.65 -18.46 0.12
N LEU A 156 20.36 -18.46 0.44
CA LEU A 156 19.28 -18.12 -0.49
C LEU A 156 18.40 -17.04 0.08
N ILE A 157 18.12 -16.00 -0.71
CA ILE A 157 17.17 -14.93 -0.38
C ILE A 157 16.02 -14.97 -1.39
N ILE A 158 14.80 -15.19 -0.89
CA ILE A 158 13.58 -15.17 -1.69
C ILE A 158 12.97 -13.77 -1.60
N ALA A 159 13.08 -12.98 -2.68
CA ALA A 159 12.63 -11.58 -2.77
C ALA A 159 11.66 -11.36 -3.94
N THR A 160 10.85 -12.37 -4.28
CA THR A 160 9.98 -12.40 -5.46
C THR A 160 8.75 -11.48 -5.38
N GLY A 161 8.49 -10.89 -4.22
CA GLY A 161 7.28 -10.12 -3.93
C GLY A 161 6.06 -11.01 -3.71
N GLY A 162 4.90 -10.39 -3.58
CA GLY A 162 3.61 -11.08 -3.38
C GLY A 162 2.84 -11.26 -4.69
N THR A 163 1.49 -11.14 -4.61
CA THR A 163 0.58 -11.36 -5.74
C THR A 163 -0.03 -10.08 -6.31
N SER A 164 0.31 -8.91 -5.76
CA SER A 164 -0.20 -7.64 -6.25
C SER A 164 0.50 -7.20 -7.54
N VAL A 165 -0.27 -6.66 -8.49
CA VAL A 165 0.21 -6.19 -9.81
C VAL A 165 1.00 -7.27 -10.57
N PRO A 166 0.39 -8.45 -10.86
CA PRO A 166 1.11 -9.64 -11.37
C PRO A 166 1.78 -9.41 -12.74
N GLN A 167 1.30 -8.47 -13.55
CA GLN A 167 1.92 -8.10 -14.82
C GLN A 167 3.36 -7.56 -14.66
N THR A 168 3.74 -7.10 -13.48
CA THR A 168 5.12 -6.68 -13.18
C THR A 168 6.07 -7.83 -12.86
N GLY A 169 5.54 -9.04 -12.69
CA GLY A 169 6.29 -10.23 -12.33
C GLY A 169 6.01 -10.79 -10.93
N SER A 170 5.22 -10.11 -10.09
CA SER A 170 4.87 -10.58 -8.75
C SER A 170 3.66 -11.51 -8.80
N THR A 171 3.89 -12.80 -9.02
CA THR A 171 2.86 -13.84 -9.21
C THR A 171 2.75 -14.80 -8.02
N GLY A 172 3.52 -14.55 -6.94
CA GLY A 172 3.45 -15.36 -5.73
C GLY A 172 4.37 -16.58 -5.71
N ASP A 173 5.29 -16.71 -6.68
CA ASP A 173 6.20 -17.88 -6.79
C ASP A 173 6.97 -18.16 -5.49
N GLY A 174 7.37 -17.10 -4.78
CA GLY A 174 8.10 -17.21 -3.52
C GLY A 174 7.36 -17.92 -2.40
N TYR A 175 6.03 -17.94 -2.43
CA TYR A 175 5.26 -18.70 -1.44
C TYR A 175 5.46 -20.20 -1.62
N GLN A 176 5.38 -20.70 -2.86
CA GLN A 176 5.65 -22.11 -3.17
C GLN A 176 7.11 -22.49 -2.86
N PHE A 177 8.05 -21.61 -3.15
CA PHE A 177 9.46 -21.83 -2.79
C PHE A 177 9.64 -21.91 -1.27
N ALA A 178 9.02 -21.03 -0.50
CA ALA A 178 9.11 -21.10 0.95
C ALA A 178 8.47 -22.39 1.52
N GLU A 179 7.32 -22.81 0.96
CA GLU A 179 6.66 -24.07 1.36
C GLU A 179 7.53 -25.28 1.05
N SER A 180 8.21 -25.33 -0.10
CA SER A 180 9.12 -26.45 -0.44
C SER A 180 10.32 -26.55 0.50
N LEU A 181 10.68 -25.46 1.18
CA LEU A 181 11.71 -25.40 2.22
C LEU A 181 11.16 -25.61 3.64
N GLY A 182 9.89 -26.00 3.78
CA GLY A 182 9.26 -26.34 5.07
C GLY A 182 8.65 -25.18 5.83
N HIS A 183 8.53 -23.98 5.22
CA HIS A 183 7.83 -22.85 5.84
C HIS A 183 6.31 -22.94 5.61
N SER A 184 5.53 -22.41 6.56
CA SER A 184 4.09 -22.26 6.39
C SER A 184 3.76 -20.86 5.86
N ILE A 185 2.82 -20.79 4.94
CA ILE A 185 2.31 -19.53 4.42
C ILE A 185 0.96 -19.20 5.08
N THR A 186 0.89 -18.05 5.72
CA THR A 186 -0.38 -17.55 6.28
C THR A 186 -1.34 -17.19 5.15
N GLU A 187 -2.64 -17.21 5.44
CA GLU A 187 -3.64 -16.85 4.46
C GLU A 187 -3.38 -15.47 3.84
N LEU A 188 -3.41 -15.44 2.51
CA LEU A 188 -3.26 -14.22 1.74
C LEU A 188 -4.61 -13.54 1.55
N PHE A 189 -4.68 -12.26 1.83
CA PHE A 189 -5.88 -11.44 1.58
C PHE A 189 -5.48 -10.00 1.18
N PRO A 190 -6.37 -9.26 0.49
CA PRO A 190 -6.11 -7.87 0.13
C PRO A 190 -5.96 -6.99 1.38
N THR A 191 -4.96 -6.12 1.41
CA THR A 191 -4.68 -5.24 2.54
C THR A 191 -4.88 -3.76 2.23
N GLU A 192 -4.69 -3.35 0.98
CA GLU A 192 -4.90 -1.97 0.50
C GLU A 192 -5.49 -2.00 -0.91
N VAL A 193 -6.82 -2.15 -1.00
CA VAL A 193 -7.57 -2.19 -2.24
C VAL A 193 -8.82 -1.31 -2.14
N PRO A 194 -9.38 -0.82 -3.25
CA PRO A 194 -10.70 -0.20 -3.25
C PRO A 194 -11.77 -1.13 -2.69
N ILE A 195 -12.78 -0.54 -2.04
CA ILE A 195 -13.91 -1.29 -1.46
C ILE A 195 -15.09 -1.20 -2.41
N THR A 196 -15.65 -2.35 -2.78
CA THR A 196 -16.88 -2.43 -3.57
C THR A 196 -18.11 -2.23 -2.69
N SER A 197 -19.18 -1.63 -3.23
CA SER A 197 -20.46 -1.50 -2.54
C SER A 197 -21.63 -1.85 -3.48
N SER A 198 -22.64 -2.49 -2.90
CA SER A 198 -23.90 -2.81 -3.58
C SER A 198 -24.99 -1.74 -3.40
N ASP A 199 -24.70 -0.65 -2.70
CA ASP A 199 -25.65 0.43 -2.43
C ASP A 199 -26.20 1.08 -3.68
N ALA A 200 -27.47 1.46 -3.63
CA ALA A 200 -28.21 2.04 -4.77
C ALA A 200 -27.54 3.31 -5.31
N PHE A 201 -26.99 4.16 -4.44
CA PHE A 201 -26.32 5.39 -4.86
C PHE A 201 -24.97 5.14 -5.56
N ILE A 202 -24.31 4.03 -5.28
CA ILE A 202 -23.10 3.58 -6.01
C ILE A 202 -23.52 3.03 -7.37
N LYS A 203 -24.53 2.14 -7.43
CA LYS A 203 -25.04 1.56 -8.67
C LYS A 203 -25.55 2.61 -9.65
N SER A 204 -26.23 3.65 -9.14
CA SER A 204 -26.69 4.78 -9.96
C SER A 204 -25.56 5.71 -10.42
N LYS A 205 -24.33 5.52 -9.93
CA LYS A 205 -23.14 6.33 -10.23
C LYS A 205 -23.29 7.82 -9.86
N ARG A 206 -24.23 8.14 -8.99
CA ARG A 206 -24.61 9.52 -8.66
C ARG A 206 -23.44 10.33 -8.08
N LEU A 207 -22.63 9.70 -7.23
CA LEU A 207 -21.45 10.32 -6.63
C LEU A 207 -20.13 9.94 -7.34
N LYS A 208 -20.17 9.23 -8.46
CA LYS A 208 -18.96 8.80 -9.18
C LYS A 208 -18.02 9.98 -9.46
N GLY A 209 -16.74 9.82 -9.09
CA GLY A 209 -15.69 10.81 -9.30
C GLY A 209 -15.69 11.95 -8.27
N LEU A 210 -16.63 11.95 -7.31
CA LEU A 210 -16.61 12.90 -6.21
C LEU A 210 -15.51 12.50 -5.22
N SER A 211 -14.60 13.42 -4.97
CA SER A 211 -13.57 13.30 -3.94
C SER A 211 -13.98 14.12 -2.71
N LEU A 212 -13.86 13.53 -1.55
CA LEU A 212 -14.02 14.19 -0.25
C LEU A 212 -12.67 14.22 0.43
N LYS A 213 -12.30 15.35 1.00
CA LYS A 213 -11.03 15.54 1.70
C LYS A 213 -11.22 15.39 3.18
N ASP A 214 -10.23 14.79 3.83
CA ASP A 214 -10.11 14.71 5.27
C ASP A 214 -11.38 14.19 5.97
N VAL A 215 -11.98 13.13 5.44
CA VAL A 215 -13.18 12.49 5.99
C VAL A 215 -12.82 11.24 6.78
N GLU A 216 -13.57 10.94 7.85
CA GLU A 216 -13.40 9.70 8.58
C GLU A 216 -14.24 8.58 7.97
N LEU A 217 -13.59 7.51 7.52
CA LEU A 217 -14.23 6.28 7.09
C LEU A 217 -14.01 5.20 8.14
N SER A 218 -15.10 4.58 8.60
CA SER A 218 -15.08 3.57 9.66
C SER A 218 -15.65 2.26 9.20
N VAL A 219 -15.03 1.15 9.58
CA VAL A 219 -15.55 -0.21 9.42
C VAL A 219 -16.33 -0.58 10.69
N LEU A 220 -17.55 -1.07 10.54
CA LEU A 220 -18.42 -1.38 11.68
C LEU A 220 -18.44 -2.88 12.03
N LYS A 221 -18.41 -3.17 13.33
CA LYS A 221 -18.70 -4.50 13.87
C LYS A 221 -20.20 -4.82 13.78
N LYS A 222 -20.56 -6.07 13.97
CA LYS A 222 -21.96 -6.52 13.99
C LYS A 222 -22.87 -5.74 14.97
N ASN A 223 -22.30 -5.24 16.06
CA ASN A 223 -23.03 -4.46 17.07
C ASN A 223 -23.05 -2.94 16.79
N GLY A 224 -22.66 -2.49 15.60
CA GLY A 224 -22.62 -1.12 15.19
C GLY A 224 -21.42 -0.30 15.72
N LYS A 225 -20.59 -0.86 16.60
CA LYS A 225 -19.38 -0.16 17.08
C LYS A 225 -18.30 -0.14 16.01
N LYS A 226 -17.53 0.95 15.96
CA LYS A 226 -16.36 1.07 15.07
C LYS A 226 -15.34 -0.02 15.37
N ARG A 227 -14.88 -0.72 14.34
CA ARG A 227 -13.73 -1.64 14.38
C ARG A 227 -12.43 -0.87 14.26
N ILE A 228 -12.41 0.03 13.29
CA ILE A 228 -11.31 0.92 12.94
C ILE A 228 -11.88 2.13 12.23
N SER A 229 -11.20 3.26 12.34
CA SER A 229 -11.46 4.47 11.57
C SER A 229 -10.16 5.00 10.98
N HIS A 230 -10.26 5.60 9.79
CA HIS A 230 -9.17 6.34 9.18
C HIS A 230 -9.69 7.67 8.64
N GLN A 231 -9.10 8.78 9.11
CA GLN A 231 -9.38 10.14 8.66
C GLN A 231 -8.39 10.51 7.56
N MET A 232 -8.84 10.53 6.32
CA MET A 232 -8.05 10.81 5.12
C MET A 232 -8.97 11.12 3.94
N ASP A 233 -8.39 11.46 2.80
CA ASP A 233 -9.13 11.64 1.55
C ASP A 233 -9.80 10.35 1.08
N MET A 234 -10.99 10.49 0.48
CA MET A 234 -11.76 9.40 -0.12
C MET A 234 -12.35 9.84 -1.45
N ILE A 235 -12.54 8.91 -2.37
CA ILE A 235 -13.21 9.14 -3.64
C ILE A 235 -14.30 8.08 -3.89
N PHE A 236 -15.46 8.52 -4.35
CA PHE A 236 -16.51 7.64 -4.85
C PHE A 236 -16.19 7.18 -6.28
N THR A 237 -16.23 5.87 -6.52
CA THR A 237 -16.02 5.25 -7.83
C THR A 237 -17.34 4.76 -8.42
N HIS A 238 -17.29 4.13 -9.59
CA HIS A 238 -18.47 3.49 -10.19
C HIS A 238 -18.83 2.13 -9.56
N PHE A 239 -18.00 1.61 -8.67
CA PHE A 239 -18.18 0.30 -8.04
C PHE A 239 -18.14 0.35 -6.49
N GLY A 240 -17.87 1.51 -5.90
CA GLY A 240 -17.73 1.67 -4.45
C GLY A 240 -16.90 2.89 -4.09
N VAL A 241 -15.94 2.71 -3.19
CA VAL A 241 -15.06 3.78 -2.69
C VAL A 241 -13.59 3.42 -2.81
N SER A 242 -12.75 4.44 -2.99
CA SER A 242 -11.29 4.34 -3.08
C SER A 242 -10.65 5.56 -2.40
N GLY A 243 -9.36 5.75 -2.55
CA GLY A 243 -8.59 6.77 -1.86
C GLY A 243 -8.01 6.29 -0.53
N PRO A 244 -7.12 7.06 0.09
CA PRO A 244 -6.35 6.62 1.26
C PRO A 244 -7.19 6.05 2.40
N ALA A 245 -8.32 6.69 2.76
CA ALA A 245 -9.21 6.21 3.82
C ALA A 245 -9.78 4.82 3.50
N ALA A 246 -10.30 4.63 2.28
CA ALA A 246 -10.88 3.36 1.85
C ALA A 246 -9.82 2.25 1.75
N LEU A 247 -8.66 2.55 1.17
CA LEU A 247 -7.57 1.59 1.04
C LEU A 247 -7.12 1.05 2.40
N ARG A 248 -6.95 1.92 3.40
CA ARG A 248 -6.57 1.50 4.76
C ARG A 248 -7.68 0.73 5.49
N CYS A 249 -8.95 1.02 5.21
CA CYS A 249 -10.07 0.28 5.77
C CYS A 249 -10.22 -1.13 5.17
N SER A 250 -9.78 -1.37 3.95
CA SER A 250 -10.13 -2.55 3.16
C SER A 250 -9.78 -3.89 3.82
N GLN A 251 -8.61 -4.02 4.45
CA GLN A 251 -8.24 -5.23 5.15
C GLN A 251 -9.16 -5.54 6.35
N PHE A 252 -9.69 -4.50 7.00
CA PHE A 252 -10.59 -4.66 8.14
C PHE A 252 -12.00 -5.03 7.69
N VAL A 253 -12.42 -4.60 6.50
CA VAL A 253 -13.64 -5.10 5.85
C VAL A 253 -13.52 -6.62 5.65
N TYR A 254 -12.42 -7.10 5.05
CA TYR A 254 -12.19 -8.53 4.87
C TYR A 254 -12.20 -9.30 6.21
N LYS A 255 -11.52 -8.79 7.24
CA LYS A 255 -11.50 -9.39 8.57
C LYS A 255 -12.91 -9.45 9.20
N GLU A 256 -13.72 -8.38 9.02
CA GLU A 256 -15.10 -8.37 9.53
C GLU A 256 -16.03 -9.28 8.71
N GLN A 257 -15.82 -9.44 7.40
CA GLN A 257 -16.54 -10.43 6.59
C GLN A 257 -16.38 -11.84 7.17
N LYS A 258 -15.15 -12.21 7.54
CA LYS A 258 -14.87 -13.50 8.21
C LYS A 258 -15.51 -13.58 9.58
N ASN A 259 -15.34 -12.56 10.42
CA ASN A 259 -15.86 -12.53 11.78
C ASN A 259 -17.40 -12.60 11.82
N GLN A 260 -18.06 -11.86 10.95
CA GLN A 260 -19.51 -11.78 10.89
C GLN A 260 -20.14 -12.88 10.03
N LYS A 261 -19.32 -13.62 9.25
CA LYS A 261 -19.76 -14.59 8.24
C LYS A 261 -20.75 -13.96 7.24
N LYS A 262 -20.48 -12.73 6.82
CA LYS A 262 -21.28 -11.92 5.89
C LYS A 262 -20.41 -11.38 4.78
N GLN A 263 -20.99 -11.27 3.57
CA GLN A 263 -20.32 -10.64 2.44
C GLN A 263 -20.33 -9.12 2.56
N ASP A 264 -21.45 -8.55 2.98
CA ASP A 264 -21.61 -7.10 3.12
C ASP A 264 -21.33 -6.66 4.56
N ILE A 265 -20.44 -5.69 4.70
CA ILE A 265 -20.06 -5.09 5.99
C ILE A 265 -20.46 -3.62 5.97
N ALA A 266 -21.18 -3.21 7.01
CA ALA A 266 -21.58 -1.82 7.17
C ALA A 266 -20.35 -0.93 7.43
N MET A 267 -20.32 0.19 6.74
CA MET A 267 -19.32 1.24 6.93
C MET A 267 -20.01 2.56 7.28
N GLN A 268 -19.31 3.43 8.00
CA GLN A 268 -19.76 4.76 8.35
C GLN A 268 -18.80 5.78 7.76
N LEU A 269 -19.34 6.78 7.07
CA LEU A 269 -18.62 7.94 6.59
C LEU A 269 -19.02 9.14 7.41
N ASP A 270 -18.04 9.79 8.05
CA ASP A 270 -18.20 11.09 8.70
C ASP A 270 -17.45 12.13 7.86
N VAL A 271 -18.17 13.13 7.40
CA VAL A 271 -17.65 14.18 6.53
C VAL A 271 -17.21 15.43 7.28
N PHE A 272 -17.43 15.44 8.60
CA PHE A 272 -17.02 16.51 9.51
C PHE A 272 -16.38 15.93 10.78
N PRO A 273 -15.32 15.11 10.67
CA PRO A 273 -14.78 14.34 11.79
C PRO A 273 -14.26 15.20 12.95
N ASP A 274 -13.93 16.46 12.69
CA ASP A 274 -13.45 17.41 13.69
C ASP A 274 -14.58 18.12 14.45
N LEU A 275 -15.85 17.92 14.06
CA LEU A 275 -17.01 18.51 14.70
C LEU A 275 -17.86 17.43 15.38
N ASN A 276 -18.21 17.65 16.64
CA ASN A 276 -19.22 16.81 17.26
C ASN A 276 -20.63 17.22 16.76
N HIS A 277 -21.63 16.39 17.07
CA HIS A 277 -23.01 16.58 16.63
C HIS A 277 -23.57 17.98 16.99
N ASP A 278 -23.29 18.47 18.19
CA ASP A 278 -23.84 19.79 18.67
C ASP A 278 -23.16 20.93 17.93
N GLN A 279 -21.83 20.85 17.71
CA GLN A 279 -21.08 21.86 16.95
C GLN A 279 -21.55 21.92 15.49
N LEU A 280 -21.74 20.76 14.85
CA LEU A 280 -22.25 20.71 13.48
C LEU A 280 -23.68 21.23 13.39
N SER A 281 -24.54 20.85 14.34
CA SER A 281 -25.94 21.38 14.43
C SER A 281 -25.96 22.87 14.61
N GLN A 282 -25.13 23.42 15.48
CA GLN A 282 -25.01 24.86 15.68
C GLN A 282 -24.55 25.59 14.41
N LYS A 283 -23.55 25.03 13.72
CA LYS A 283 -23.02 25.55 12.45
C LYS A 283 -24.10 25.57 11.37
N ILE A 284 -24.81 24.46 11.18
CA ILE A 284 -25.93 24.40 10.21
C ILE A 284 -27.01 25.39 10.56
N ASN A 285 -27.47 25.45 11.83
CA ASN A 285 -28.49 26.36 12.27
C ASN A 285 -28.08 27.82 12.10
N SER A 286 -26.81 28.17 12.33
CA SER A 286 -26.31 29.53 12.11
C SER A 286 -26.38 29.96 10.64
N LEU A 287 -26.00 29.04 9.72
CA LEU A 287 -26.11 29.30 8.28
C LEU A 287 -27.56 29.46 7.81
N LEU A 288 -28.48 28.64 8.30
CA LEU A 288 -29.91 28.73 7.97
C LEU A 288 -30.55 30.02 8.51
N LYS A 289 -30.18 30.43 9.72
CA LYS A 289 -30.68 31.69 10.32
C LYS A 289 -30.15 32.95 9.65
N ALA A 290 -28.94 32.90 9.09
CA ALA A 290 -28.33 34.03 8.39
C ALA A 290 -29.06 34.35 7.07
N GLU A 291 -29.72 33.38 6.47
CA GLU A 291 -30.39 33.53 5.16
C GLU A 291 -31.76 32.81 5.15
N PRO A 292 -32.74 33.27 5.98
CA PRO A 292 -33.98 32.52 6.23
C PRO A 292 -34.89 32.39 5.00
N ASP A 293 -34.77 33.30 4.04
CA ASP A 293 -35.58 33.29 2.80
C ASP A 293 -34.98 32.51 1.64
N LYS A 294 -33.77 31.93 1.86
CA LYS A 294 -33.12 31.10 0.83
C LYS A 294 -33.50 29.63 0.96
N TYR A 295 -33.47 28.92 -0.18
CA TYR A 295 -33.56 27.46 -0.15
C TYR A 295 -32.40 26.87 0.65
N ILE A 296 -32.66 25.82 1.42
CA ILE A 296 -31.69 25.15 2.30
C ILE A 296 -30.39 24.83 1.55
N LYS A 297 -30.47 24.33 0.31
CA LYS A 297 -29.31 24.03 -0.52
C LYS A 297 -28.41 25.24 -0.76
N ASN A 298 -29.00 26.45 -0.86
CA ASN A 298 -28.25 27.68 -1.10
C ASN A 298 -27.63 28.21 0.20
N SER A 299 -28.38 28.13 1.33
CA SER A 299 -27.88 28.54 2.65
C SER A 299 -26.74 27.66 3.14
N LEU A 300 -26.70 26.37 2.73
CA LEU A 300 -25.64 25.42 3.07
C LEU A 300 -24.55 25.30 2.00
N HIS A 301 -24.61 26.15 0.95
CA HIS A 301 -23.58 26.18 -0.08
C HIS A 301 -22.19 26.44 0.52
N GLY A 302 -21.19 25.68 0.11
CA GLY A 302 -19.82 25.79 0.64
C GLY A 302 -19.56 25.07 1.96
N LEU A 303 -20.58 24.46 2.59
CA LEU A 303 -20.38 23.65 3.79
C LEU A 303 -19.60 22.35 3.48
N ILE A 304 -19.93 21.75 2.35
CA ILE A 304 -19.28 20.56 1.79
C ILE A 304 -19.45 20.59 0.26
N GLU A 305 -18.77 19.68 -0.44
CA GLU A 305 -18.93 19.52 -1.91
C GLU A 305 -20.41 19.48 -2.31
N GLU A 306 -20.81 20.38 -3.20
CA GLU A 306 -22.23 20.62 -3.54
C GLU A 306 -22.98 19.35 -3.95
N ARG A 307 -22.36 18.50 -4.75
CA ARG A 307 -22.99 17.25 -5.20
C ARG A 307 -23.25 16.27 -4.06
N TYR A 308 -22.39 16.26 -3.02
CA TYR A 308 -22.62 15.48 -1.81
C TYR A 308 -23.71 16.11 -0.93
N LEU A 309 -23.69 17.42 -0.79
CA LEU A 309 -24.74 18.16 -0.06
C LEU A 309 -26.14 17.86 -0.62
N LEU A 310 -26.29 17.98 -1.95
CA LEU A 310 -27.58 17.70 -2.61
C LEU A 310 -28.01 16.26 -2.40
N PHE A 311 -27.07 15.30 -2.50
CA PHE A 311 -27.35 13.90 -2.20
C PHE A 311 -27.85 13.70 -0.77
N MET A 312 -27.18 14.30 0.22
CA MET A 312 -27.58 14.19 1.64
C MET A 312 -28.94 14.84 1.91
N LEU A 313 -29.20 16.00 1.35
CA LEU A 313 -30.50 16.68 1.47
C LEU A 313 -31.63 15.81 0.90
N GLU A 314 -31.43 15.19 -0.26
CA GLU A 314 -32.45 14.30 -0.84
C GLU A 314 -32.67 13.04 0.00
N GLN A 315 -31.61 12.44 0.58
CA GLN A 315 -31.76 11.32 1.49
C GLN A 315 -32.50 11.72 2.78
N SER A 316 -32.29 12.93 3.29
CA SER A 316 -32.95 13.46 4.47
C SER A 316 -34.40 13.89 4.19
N LEU A 317 -34.66 14.51 3.04
CA LEU A 317 -35.98 15.01 2.63
C LEU A 317 -36.90 13.91 2.09
N SER A 318 -36.35 12.74 1.67
CA SER A 318 -37.18 11.57 1.30
C SER A 318 -38.04 11.05 2.45
N LEU A 319 -37.75 11.46 3.71
CA LEU A 319 -38.53 11.19 4.91
C LEU A 319 -39.55 12.30 5.23
N ILE A 320 -39.52 13.41 4.52
CA ILE A 320 -40.42 14.56 4.70
C ILE A 320 -41.08 14.83 3.36
N HIS A 321 -42.26 14.26 3.16
CA HIS A 321 -43.13 14.71 2.08
C HIS A 321 -43.56 16.17 2.40
N ILE A 322 -42.98 17.09 1.65
CA ILE A 322 -43.50 18.46 1.54
C ILE A 322 -44.34 18.52 0.28
#